data_cfb3d68b8758606edd56ee726e957fb1
#
_entry.id   cfb3d68b8758606edd56ee726e957fb1
#
_cell.length_a   1.000
_cell.length_b   1.000
_cell.length_c   1.000
_cell.angle_alpha   90.00
_cell.angle_beta   90.00
_cell.angle_gamma   90.00
#
_symmetry.space_group_name_H-M   'P 1'
#
loop_
_entity.id
_entity.type
_entity.pdbx_description
1 polymer ?
#
loop_
_entity_poly.entity_id
_entity_poly.type
_entity_poly.pdbx_seq_one_letter_code
_entity_poly.pdbx_strand_id
1 'polypeptide(L)'
;MHPFSLARLPAELAEAFEESWQGFCEACAEQGVSFLSATTRAELPQVWAASDFVATACIRAPGLLDELINSGELDRRGRAADLIARVENELAGCADEEELDARLRRARRREMVRMAWRDLSGAGDLDETMEGVSALAEACIDGALAHHHKWLSARFGTPRDDNGDAVGMVVLGLGKLGGGELNYSSDIDLIFAYQHAGQTVH
;
A
#
# COMPACT_ATOMS: atom_id res chain seq x y z
N MET A 1 20.66 -20.99 -17.29
CA MET A 1 21.53 -19.84 -16.92
C MET A 1 20.63 -18.90 -16.10
N HIS A 2 21.01 -18.59 -14.88
CA HIS A 2 20.26 -17.70 -13.99
C HIS A 2 20.26 -16.26 -14.58
N PRO A 3 19.12 -15.56 -14.61
CA PRO A 3 19.02 -14.25 -15.26
C PRO A 3 19.78 -13.13 -14.51
N PHE A 4 20.14 -13.36 -13.24
CA PHE A 4 20.77 -12.36 -12.39
C PHE A 4 22.22 -12.70 -12.01
N SER A 5 23.02 -11.67 -11.73
CA SER A 5 24.34 -11.81 -11.11
C SER A 5 24.19 -11.70 -9.59
N LEU A 6 24.48 -12.80 -8.88
CA LEU A 6 24.42 -12.86 -7.41
C LEU A 6 25.79 -12.59 -6.75
N ALA A 7 26.81 -12.25 -7.52
CA ALA A 7 28.20 -12.10 -7.05
C ALA A 7 28.38 -11.01 -5.96
N ARG A 8 27.41 -10.13 -5.79
CA ARG A 8 27.42 -9.05 -4.77
C ARG A 8 26.70 -9.42 -3.48
N LEU A 9 25.98 -10.55 -3.45
CA LEU A 9 25.26 -11.01 -2.25
C LEU A 9 26.17 -11.96 -1.44
N PRO A 10 26.12 -11.91 -0.10
CA PRO A 10 26.60 -12.98 0.76
C PRO A 10 25.96 -14.31 0.38
N ALA A 11 26.68 -15.43 0.57
CA ALA A 11 26.24 -16.75 0.12
C ALA A 11 24.86 -17.14 0.69
N GLU A 12 24.62 -16.88 1.97
CA GLU A 12 23.35 -17.16 2.64
C GLU A 12 22.18 -16.38 2.03
N LEU A 13 22.39 -15.12 1.68
CA LEU A 13 21.37 -14.28 1.04
C LEU A 13 21.15 -14.64 -0.43
N ALA A 14 22.19 -15.12 -1.11
CA ALA A 14 22.06 -15.64 -2.46
C ALA A 14 21.19 -16.90 -2.50
N GLU A 15 21.36 -17.82 -1.53
CA GLU A 15 20.55 -19.04 -1.41
C GLU A 15 19.08 -18.70 -1.12
N ALA A 16 18.82 -17.83 -0.17
CA ALA A 16 17.45 -17.36 0.14
C ALA A 16 16.77 -16.66 -1.06
N PHE A 17 17.54 -15.90 -1.83
CA PHE A 17 17.04 -15.30 -3.06
C PHE A 17 16.68 -16.36 -4.11
N GLU A 18 17.52 -17.38 -4.30
CA GLU A 18 17.25 -18.47 -5.27
C GLU A 18 15.95 -19.21 -4.94
N GLU A 19 15.72 -19.52 -3.65
CA GLU A 19 14.48 -20.13 -3.19
C GLU A 19 13.26 -19.24 -3.50
N SER A 20 13.36 -17.95 -3.18
CA SER A 20 12.30 -16.98 -3.45
C SER A 20 12.04 -16.81 -4.95
N TRP A 21 13.08 -16.77 -5.76
CA TRP A 21 12.97 -16.68 -7.21
C TRP A 21 12.31 -17.91 -7.82
N GLN A 22 12.67 -19.09 -7.36
CA GLN A 22 12.03 -20.33 -7.79
C GLN A 22 10.52 -20.31 -7.45
N GLY A 23 10.18 -19.98 -6.21
CA GLY A 23 8.78 -19.87 -5.79
C GLY A 23 7.97 -18.84 -6.60
N PHE A 24 8.61 -17.71 -6.97
CA PHE A 24 8.00 -16.72 -7.86
C PHE A 24 7.76 -17.25 -9.27
N CYS A 25 8.71 -17.94 -9.85
CA CYS A 25 8.56 -18.54 -11.18
C CYS A 25 7.44 -19.60 -11.19
N GLU A 26 7.33 -20.43 -10.15
CA GLU A 26 6.28 -21.41 -9.98
C GLU A 26 4.90 -20.71 -9.87
N ALA A 27 4.78 -19.68 -9.03
CA ALA A 27 3.55 -18.90 -8.89
C ALA A 27 3.16 -18.17 -10.19
N CYS A 28 4.11 -17.65 -10.94
CA CYS A 28 3.89 -17.08 -12.27
C CYS A 28 3.29 -18.13 -13.24
N ALA A 29 3.87 -19.32 -13.24
CA ALA A 29 3.40 -20.40 -14.12
C ALA A 29 1.98 -20.86 -13.75
N GLU A 30 1.67 -20.99 -12.46
CA GLU A 30 0.34 -21.36 -11.96
C GLU A 30 -0.74 -20.30 -12.30
N GLN A 31 -0.38 -19.01 -12.24
CA GLN A 31 -1.31 -17.90 -12.47
C GLN A 31 -1.30 -17.39 -13.92
N GLY A 32 -0.48 -17.95 -14.79
CA GLY A 32 -0.35 -17.53 -16.19
C GLY A 32 0.24 -16.13 -16.37
N VAL A 33 1.05 -15.67 -15.41
CA VAL A 33 1.73 -14.37 -15.44
C VAL A 33 3.15 -14.54 -16.00
N SER A 34 3.59 -13.61 -16.84
CA SER A 34 4.97 -13.59 -17.33
C SER A 34 5.92 -13.02 -16.29
N PHE A 35 7.08 -13.66 -16.11
CA PHE A 35 8.16 -13.12 -15.26
C PHE A 35 9.28 -12.42 -16.05
N LEU A 36 9.10 -12.23 -17.35
CA LEU A 36 10.14 -11.65 -18.21
C LEU A 36 10.47 -10.21 -17.83
N SER A 37 9.49 -9.41 -17.44
CA SER A 37 9.70 -8.06 -16.95
C SER A 37 10.58 -8.04 -15.71
N ALA A 38 10.38 -8.97 -14.77
CA ALA A 38 11.20 -9.09 -13.57
C ALA A 38 12.69 -9.31 -13.90
N THR A 39 13.00 -10.05 -14.96
CA THR A 39 14.39 -10.31 -15.35
C THR A 39 15.14 -9.07 -15.87
N THR A 40 14.43 -7.99 -16.16
CA THR A 40 15.03 -6.70 -16.58
C THR A 40 15.51 -5.86 -15.39
N ARG A 41 15.18 -6.24 -14.15
CA ARG A 41 15.50 -5.49 -12.93
C ARG A 41 16.73 -6.04 -12.24
N ALA A 42 17.89 -5.47 -12.55
CA ALA A 42 19.18 -5.94 -12.02
C ALA A 42 19.29 -5.83 -10.48
N GLU A 43 18.53 -4.92 -9.87
CA GLU A 43 18.45 -4.72 -8.41
C GLU A 43 17.54 -5.73 -7.68
N LEU A 44 16.74 -6.51 -8.40
CA LEU A 44 15.80 -7.47 -7.81
C LEU A 44 16.44 -8.40 -6.76
N PRO A 45 17.61 -9.02 -7.01
CA PRO A 45 18.26 -9.87 -6.02
C PRO A 45 18.61 -9.12 -4.73
N GLN A 46 19.08 -7.88 -4.84
CA GLN A 46 19.41 -7.04 -3.68
C GLN A 46 18.17 -6.70 -2.87
N VAL A 47 17.11 -6.30 -3.54
CA VAL A 47 15.85 -5.90 -2.89
C VAL A 47 15.21 -7.07 -2.16
N TRP A 48 15.14 -8.25 -2.79
CA TRP A 48 14.54 -9.43 -2.18
C TRP A 48 15.39 -10.02 -1.07
N ALA A 49 16.72 -10.02 -1.23
CA ALA A 49 17.63 -10.43 -0.17
C ALA A 49 17.56 -9.52 1.08
N ALA A 50 17.17 -8.26 0.89
CA ALA A 50 17.02 -7.28 1.98
C ALA A 50 15.61 -7.26 2.60
N SER A 51 14.59 -7.88 1.95
CA SER A 51 13.21 -7.82 2.41
C SER A 51 12.37 -9.04 2.02
N ASP A 52 12.18 -9.94 2.97
CA ASP A 52 11.26 -11.07 2.85
C ASP A 52 9.82 -10.60 2.59
N PHE A 53 9.45 -9.42 3.09
CA PHE A 53 8.14 -8.83 2.82
C PHE A 53 7.94 -8.59 1.33
N VAL A 54 8.91 -7.97 0.66
CA VAL A 54 8.81 -7.67 -0.79
C VAL A 54 8.78 -8.96 -1.59
N ALA A 55 9.71 -9.90 -1.31
CA ALA A 55 9.77 -11.19 -1.98
C ALA A 55 8.44 -11.97 -1.84
N THR A 56 7.96 -12.12 -0.60
CA THR A 56 6.70 -12.83 -0.31
C THR A 56 5.50 -12.16 -0.94
N ALA A 57 5.42 -10.83 -0.95
CA ALA A 57 4.33 -10.10 -1.59
C ALA A 57 4.29 -10.34 -3.10
N CYS A 58 5.44 -10.36 -3.77
CA CYS A 58 5.55 -10.66 -5.20
C CYS A 58 5.22 -12.13 -5.51
N ILE A 59 5.65 -13.07 -4.68
CA ILE A 59 5.33 -14.50 -4.85
C ILE A 59 3.81 -14.75 -4.72
N ARG A 60 3.16 -14.13 -3.72
CA ARG A 60 1.71 -14.27 -3.52
C ARG A 60 0.85 -13.61 -4.59
N ALA A 61 1.37 -12.58 -5.23
CA ALA A 61 0.71 -11.82 -6.27
C ALA A 61 1.70 -11.48 -7.40
N PRO A 62 2.05 -12.43 -8.28
CA PRO A 62 3.08 -12.25 -9.31
C PRO A 62 2.80 -11.08 -10.26
N GLY A 63 1.54 -10.81 -10.56
CA GLY A 63 1.11 -9.69 -11.38
C GLY A 63 1.45 -8.32 -10.80
N LEU A 64 1.65 -8.23 -9.48
CA LEU A 64 2.02 -6.98 -8.79
C LEU A 64 3.38 -6.45 -9.26
N LEU A 65 4.38 -7.33 -9.35
CA LEU A 65 5.72 -6.92 -9.79
C LEU A 65 5.71 -6.50 -11.25
N ASP A 66 5.00 -7.24 -12.11
CA ASP A 66 4.84 -6.90 -13.52
C ASP A 66 4.15 -5.54 -13.70
N GLU A 67 3.09 -5.27 -12.96
CA GLU A 67 2.39 -3.99 -12.94
C GLU A 67 3.32 -2.84 -12.53
N LEU A 68 4.05 -2.98 -11.42
CA LEU A 68 4.96 -1.95 -10.92
C LEU A 68 6.11 -1.64 -11.90
N ILE A 69 6.63 -2.64 -12.58
CA ILE A 69 7.66 -2.47 -13.60
C ILE A 69 7.09 -1.75 -14.81
N ASN A 70 5.97 -2.22 -15.36
CA ASN A 70 5.36 -1.69 -16.57
C ASN A 70 4.81 -0.27 -16.39
N SER A 71 4.36 0.09 -15.18
CA SER A 71 3.95 1.46 -14.86
C SER A 71 5.11 2.46 -14.81
N GLY A 72 6.36 1.98 -14.66
CA GLY A 72 7.55 2.79 -14.48
C GLY A 72 7.62 3.50 -13.11
N GLU A 73 6.77 3.11 -12.15
CA GLU A 73 6.71 3.76 -10.84
C GLU A 73 7.88 3.39 -9.92
N LEU A 74 8.58 2.29 -10.22
CA LEU A 74 9.82 1.94 -9.53
C LEU A 74 10.96 2.90 -9.87
N ASP A 75 10.92 3.56 -11.03
CA ASP A 75 11.98 4.45 -11.52
C ASP A 75 11.73 5.92 -11.25
N ARG A 76 10.55 6.28 -10.74
CA ARG A 76 10.16 7.67 -10.48
C ARG A 76 9.90 7.92 -9.00
N ARG A 77 10.32 9.09 -8.49
CA ARG A 77 9.95 9.54 -7.15
C ARG A 77 8.43 9.54 -7.02
N GLY A 78 7.93 8.90 -5.98
CA GLY A 78 6.52 8.93 -5.63
C GLY A 78 6.13 10.29 -5.08
N ARG A 79 4.94 10.79 -5.45
CA ARG A 79 4.33 11.98 -4.82
C ARG A 79 3.10 11.54 -4.04
N ALA A 80 2.91 12.13 -2.87
CA ALA A 80 1.75 11.83 -2.02
C ALA A 80 0.42 11.95 -2.78
N ALA A 81 0.24 13.00 -3.59
CA ALA A 81 -0.98 13.20 -4.37
C ALA A 81 -1.26 12.08 -5.37
N ASP A 82 -0.22 11.54 -6.03
CA ASP A 82 -0.38 10.45 -6.99
C ASP A 82 -0.75 9.14 -6.27
N LEU A 83 -0.19 8.93 -5.06
CA LEU A 83 -0.50 7.79 -4.20
C LEU A 83 -1.95 7.85 -3.71
N ILE A 84 -2.38 8.99 -3.19
CA ILE A 84 -3.76 9.22 -2.73
C ILE A 84 -4.74 8.91 -3.86
N ALA A 85 -4.52 9.48 -5.05
CA ALA A 85 -5.37 9.23 -6.21
C ALA A 85 -5.45 7.75 -6.61
N ARG A 86 -4.35 7.00 -6.49
CA ARG A 86 -4.37 5.54 -6.74
C ARG A 86 -5.19 4.78 -5.71
N VAL A 87 -5.05 5.13 -4.42
CA VAL A 87 -5.86 4.51 -3.36
C VAL A 87 -7.34 4.83 -3.57
N GLU A 88 -7.69 6.08 -3.85
CA GLU A 88 -9.07 6.48 -4.14
C GLU A 88 -9.66 5.71 -5.34
N ASN A 89 -8.90 5.57 -6.43
CA ASN A 89 -9.31 4.81 -7.60
C ASN A 89 -9.48 3.32 -7.28
N GLU A 90 -8.61 2.73 -6.47
CA GLU A 90 -8.71 1.34 -6.03
C GLU A 90 -9.97 1.09 -5.21
N LEU A 91 -10.35 2.05 -4.36
CA LEU A 91 -11.52 1.96 -3.50
C LEU A 91 -12.83 2.36 -4.22
N ALA A 92 -12.76 2.93 -5.42
CA ALA A 92 -13.93 3.41 -6.14
C ALA A 92 -14.93 2.28 -6.41
N GLY A 93 -16.19 2.53 -6.06
CA GLY A 93 -17.28 1.59 -6.35
C GLY A 93 -17.33 0.34 -5.47
N CYS A 94 -16.61 0.29 -4.34
CA CYS A 94 -16.77 -0.79 -3.35
C CYS A 94 -18.23 -0.96 -2.96
N ALA A 95 -18.72 -2.18 -3.03
CA ALA A 95 -20.11 -2.51 -2.77
C ALA A 95 -20.39 -2.73 -1.27
N ASP A 96 -19.45 -3.32 -0.57
CA ASP A 96 -19.58 -3.73 0.82
C ASP A 96 -18.24 -3.66 1.59
N GLU A 97 -18.30 -3.99 2.87
CA GLU A 97 -17.18 -3.95 3.80
C GLU A 97 -16.09 -5.00 3.46
N GLU A 98 -16.50 -6.19 3.02
CA GLU A 98 -15.55 -7.25 2.66
C GLU A 98 -14.72 -6.84 1.43
N GLU A 99 -15.38 -6.26 0.43
CA GLU A 99 -14.69 -5.74 -0.76
C GLU A 99 -13.79 -4.54 -0.42
N LEU A 100 -14.26 -3.61 0.45
CA LEU A 100 -13.45 -2.48 0.91
C LEU A 100 -12.17 -2.96 1.59
N ASP A 101 -12.29 -3.90 2.51
CA ASP A 101 -11.17 -4.51 3.22
C ASP A 101 -10.17 -5.18 2.27
N ALA A 102 -10.68 -5.92 1.27
CA ALA A 102 -9.83 -6.58 0.29
C ALA A 102 -9.04 -5.56 -0.56
N ARG A 103 -9.71 -4.48 -0.98
CA ARG A 103 -9.10 -3.41 -1.80
C ARG A 103 -8.12 -2.57 -1.00
N LEU A 104 -8.42 -2.23 0.26
CA LEU A 104 -7.49 -1.55 1.17
C LEU A 104 -6.20 -2.37 1.37
N ARG A 105 -6.33 -3.68 1.61
CA ARG A 105 -5.16 -4.57 1.73
C ARG A 105 -4.35 -4.65 0.45
N ARG A 106 -5.00 -4.64 -0.72
CA ARG A 106 -4.33 -4.65 -2.02
C ARG A 106 -3.59 -3.35 -2.27
N ALA A 107 -4.25 -2.20 -2.08
CA ALA A 107 -3.64 -0.88 -2.22
C ALA A 107 -2.43 -0.72 -1.28
N ARG A 108 -2.60 -1.08 0.00
CA ARG A 108 -1.51 -1.04 0.97
C ARG A 108 -0.34 -1.92 0.54
N ARG A 109 -0.58 -3.17 0.14
CA ARG A 109 0.49 -4.09 -0.28
C ARG A 109 1.25 -3.52 -1.48
N ARG A 110 0.54 -3.03 -2.48
CA ARG A 110 1.12 -2.46 -3.69
C ARG A 110 2.05 -1.28 -3.37
N GLU A 111 1.55 -0.31 -2.63
CA GLU A 111 2.32 0.89 -2.31
C GLU A 111 3.49 0.60 -1.37
N MET A 112 3.33 -0.28 -0.39
CA MET A 112 4.40 -0.72 0.50
C MET A 112 5.52 -1.44 -0.27
N VAL A 113 5.18 -2.30 -1.24
CA VAL A 113 6.19 -2.95 -2.11
C VAL A 113 6.91 -1.91 -2.96
N ARG A 114 6.19 -0.97 -3.58
CA ARG A 114 6.78 0.09 -4.38
C ARG A 114 7.77 0.94 -3.57
N MET A 115 7.37 1.40 -2.40
CA MET A 115 8.22 2.21 -1.53
C MET A 115 9.44 1.43 -1.03
N ALA A 116 9.24 0.21 -0.54
CA ALA A 116 10.33 -0.63 -0.08
C ALA A 116 11.32 -0.99 -1.21
N TRP A 117 10.81 -1.21 -2.43
CA TRP A 117 11.69 -1.43 -3.59
C TRP A 117 12.59 -0.23 -3.84
N ARG A 118 12.01 0.97 -3.89
CA ARG A 118 12.76 2.20 -4.18
C ARG A 118 13.79 2.52 -3.08
N ASP A 119 13.42 2.33 -1.83
CA ASP A 119 14.30 2.50 -0.67
C ASP A 119 15.48 1.50 -0.74
N LEU A 120 15.19 0.21 -0.84
CA LEU A 120 16.21 -0.86 -0.82
C LEU A 120 17.08 -0.89 -2.09
N SER A 121 16.58 -0.41 -3.22
CA SER A 121 17.38 -0.25 -4.44
C SER A 121 18.25 1.01 -4.43
N GLY A 122 18.05 1.92 -3.47
CA GLY A 122 18.73 3.22 -3.40
C GLY A 122 18.17 4.25 -4.39
N ALA A 123 17.01 4.00 -4.99
CA ALA A 123 16.34 4.94 -5.89
C ALA A 123 15.50 5.98 -5.15
N GLY A 124 15.09 5.69 -3.91
CA GLY A 124 14.38 6.60 -3.00
C GLY A 124 15.25 7.05 -1.84
N ASP A 125 14.82 8.10 -1.16
CA ASP A 125 15.42 8.60 0.08
C ASP A 125 14.47 8.40 1.28
N LEU A 126 14.96 8.66 2.50
CA LEU A 126 14.20 8.51 3.73
C LEU A 126 12.95 9.40 3.74
N ASP A 127 13.06 10.63 3.24
CA ASP A 127 11.95 11.59 3.20
C ASP A 127 10.83 11.07 2.28
N GLU A 128 11.19 10.53 1.09
CA GLU A 128 10.21 9.89 0.20
C GLU A 128 9.48 8.72 0.87
N THR A 129 10.22 7.93 1.64
CA THR A 129 9.66 6.78 2.35
C THR A 129 8.68 7.22 3.44
N MET A 130 9.09 8.15 4.31
CA MET A 130 8.24 8.64 5.40
C MET A 130 6.99 9.36 4.89
N GLU A 131 7.16 10.25 3.90
CA GLU A 131 6.05 10.93 3.22
C GLU A 131 5.08 9.92 2.59
N GLY A 132 5.61 8.93 1.89
CA GLY A 132 4.80 7.92 1.21
C GLY A 132 4.03 7.02 2.17
N VAL A 133 4.67 6.53 3.26
CA VAL A 133 4.00 5.66 4.25
C VAL A 133 2.92 6.45 5.01
N SER A 134 3.18 7.72 5.36
CA SER A 134 2.20 8.58 6.02
C SER A 134 1.00 8.87 5.10
N ALA A 135 1.25 9.27 3.86
CA ALA A 135 0.20 9.51 2.87
C ALA A 135 -0.65 8.26 2.56
N LEU A 136 -0.03 7.06 2.57
CA LEU A 136 -0.75 5.81 2.41
C LEU A 136 -1.70 5.56 3.58
N ALA A 137 -1.24 5.78 4.80
CA ALA A 137 -2.08 5.62 5.99
C ALA A 137 -3.26 6.59 5.97
N GLU A 138 -3.02 7.86 5.67
CA GLU A 138 -4.05 8.90 5.55
C GLU A 138 -5.08 8.53 4.47
N ALA A 139 -4.64 8.18 3.26
CA ALA A 139 -5.54 7.80 2.18
C ALA A 139 -6.39 6.56 2.50
N CYS A 140 -5.84 5.56 3.19
CA CYS A 140 -6.58 4.39 3.63
C CYS A 140 -7.62 4.73 4.71
N ILE A 141 -7.27 5.60 5.67
CA ILE A 141 -8.18 6.05 6.74
C ILE A 141 -9.34 6.85 6.12
N ASP A 142 -9.03 7.84 5.28
CA ASP A 142 -10.03 8.68 4.63
C ASP A 142 -10.96 7.86 3.73
N GLY A 143 -10.40 6.94 2.95
CA GLY A 143 -11.17 6.05 2.11
C GLY A 143 -12.12 5.15 2.91
N ALA A 144 -11.64 4.55 3.99
CA ALA A 144 -12.46 3.74 4.89
C ALA A 144 -13.56 4.57 5.54
N LEU A 145 -13.23 5.75 6.06
CA LEU A 145 -14.18 6.66 6.69
C LEU A 145 -15.29 7.07 5.71
N ALA A 146 -14.93 7.47 4.50
CA ALA A 146 -15.89 7.89 3.48
C ALA A 146 -16.88 6.79 3.11
N HIS A 147 -16.40 5.55 2.92
CA HIS A 147 -17.27 4.41 2.59
C HIS A 147 -18.20 4.04 3.76
N HIS A 148 -17.66 3.91 4.96
CA HIS A 148 -18.48 3.61 6.15
C HIS A 148 -19.51 4.70 6.44
N HIS A 149 -19.11 5.97 6.33
CA HIS A 149 -20.05 7.09 6.49
C HIS A 149 -21.19 7.02 5.48
N LYS A 150 -20.91 6.74 4.21
CA LYS A 150 -21.92 6.58 3.15
C LYS A 150 -22.89 5.44 3.47
N TRP A 151 -22.38 4.24 3.81
CA TRP A 151 -23.22 3.07 4.09
C TRP A 151 -24.07 3.24 5.36
N LEU A 152 -23.46 3.78 6.42
CA LEU A 152 -24.17 4.02 7.69
C LEU A 152 -25.21 5.12 7.52
N SER A 153 -24.93 6.19 6.79
CA SER A 153 -25.91 7.23 6.48
C SER A 153 -27.06 6.71 5.63
N ALA A 154 -26.81 5.82 4.69
CA ALA A 154 -27.87 5.17 3.90
C ALA A 154 -28.75 4.25 4.75
N ARG A 155 -28.18 3.62 5.80
CA ARG A 155 -28.89 2.67 6.66
C ARG A 155 -29.62 3.34 7.83
N PHE A 156 -28.99 4.35 8.45
CA PHE A 156 -29.46 4.94 9.71
C PHE A 156 -29.83 6.42 9.60
N GLY A 157 -29.69 7.02 8.42
CA GLY A 157 -29.85 8.44 8.19
C GLY A 157 -28.55 9.23 8.41
N THR A 158 -28.49 10.43 7.86
CA THR A 158 -27.35 11.33 8.01
C THR A 158 -27.35 11.97 9.40
N PRO A 159 -26.22 11.93 10.14
CA PRO A 159 -26.10 12.64 11.41
C PRO A 159 -26.26 14.15 11.19
N ARG A 160 -27.14 14.80 12.00
CA ARG A 160 -27.37 16.26 11.93
C ARG A 160 -27.36 16.87 13.33
N ASP A 161 -26.86 18.09 13.42
CA ASP A 161 -26.95 18.90 14.65
C ASP A 161 -28.35 19.49 14.87
N ASP A 162 -28.48 20.25 15.94
CA ASP A 162 -29.76 20.89 16.30
C ASP A 162 -30.25 21.94 15.27
N ASN A 163 -29.35 22.41 14.38
CA ASN A 163 -29.71 23.35 13.30
C ASN A 163 -30.10 22.61 12.01
N GLY A 164 -29.94 21.28 11.99
CA GLY A 164 -30.15 20.44 10.80
C GLY A 164 -28.97 20.33 9.86
N ASP A 165 -27.80 20.84 10.25
CA ASP A 165 -26.59 20.73 9.48
C ASP A 165 -25.95 19.32 9.64
N ALA A 166 -25.40 18.77 8.53
CA ALA A 166 -24.76 17.47 8.57
C ALA A 166 -23.51 17.51 9.44
N VAL A 167 -23.38 16.54 10.35
CA VAL A 167 -22.22 16.38 11.23
C VAL A 167 -21.30 15.29 10.68
N GLY A 168 -20.08 15.69 10.37
CA GLY A 168 -19.02 14.78 9.94
C GLY A 168 -18.14 14.30 11.10
N MET A 169 -17.44 13.20 10.87
CA MET A 169 -16.39 12.73 11.75
C MET A 169 -15.04 13.21 11.22
N VAL A 170 -14.15 13.57 12.13
CA VAL A 170 -12.75 13.91 11.86
C VAL A 170 -11.87 12.87 12.53
N VAL A 171 -10.85 12.40 11.83
CA VAL A 171 -9.84 11.51 12.38
C VAL A 171 -8.53 12.28 12.54
N LEU A 172 -7.98 12.24 13.74
CA LEU A 172 -6.72 12.88 14.07
C LEU A 172 -5.65 11.79 14.24
N GLY A 173 -4.65 11.81 13.39
CA GLY A 173 -3.45 10.97 13.55
C GLY A 173 -2.54 11.53 14.64
N LEU A 174 -2.07 10.66 15.53
CA LEU A 174 -1.14 11.02 16.59
C LEU A 174 0.28 10.53 16.29
N GLY A 175 1.22 11.01 17.09
CA GLY A 175 2.61 10.57 17.04
C GLY A 175 3.24 10.76 15.67
N LYS A 176 3.87 9.71 15.14
CA LYS A 176 4.56 9.74 13.85
C LYS A 176 3.62 10.00 12.66
N LEU A 177 2.38 9.50 12.73
CA LEU A 177 1.39 9.78 11.69
C LEU A 177 1.06 11.28 11.66
N GLY A 178 0.77 11.86 12.81
CA GLY A 178 0.48 13.30 12.92
C GLY A 178 1.65 14.20 12.55
N GLY A 179 2.88 13.70 12.66
CA GLY A 179 4.10 14.39 12.24
C GLY A 179 4.51 14.14 10.78
N GLY A 180 3.81 13.25 10.06
CA GLY A 180 4.21 12.85 8.70
C GLY A 180 5.50 12.02 8.65
N GLU A 181 5.84 11.34 9.75
CA GLU A 181 7.10 10.61 9.95
C GLU A 181 6.88 9.09 10.13
N LEU A 182 5.82 8.55 9.53
CA LEU A 182 5.51 7.13 9.66
C LEU A 182 6.59 6.27 8.97
N ASN A 183 6.98 5.17 9.59
CA ASN A 183 7.86 4.17 8.98
C ASN A 183 7.12 2.84 8.74
N TYR A 184 7.79 1.87 8.08
CA TYR A 184 7.18 0.59 7.67
C TYR A 184 6.58 -0.23 8.82
N SER A 185 7.14 -0.14 10.02
CA SER A 185 6.76 -0.92 11.19
C SER A 185 6.01 -0.11 12.25
N SER A 186 5.65 1.14 11.96
CA SER A 186 4.93 1.98 12.92
C SER A 186 3.49 1.53 13.08
N ASP A 187 3.04 1.46 14.33
CA ASP A 187 1.64 1.47 14.68
C ASP A 187 1.09 2.90 14.52
N ILE A 188 -0.21 3.02 14.37
CA ILE A 188 -0.90 4.31 14.27
C ILE A 188 -1.88 4.45 15.43
N ASP A 189 -1.83 5.60 16.10
CA ASP A 189 -2.80 5.99 17.12
C ASP A 189 -3.74 7.04 16.54
N LEU A 190 -5.05 6.82 16.69
CA LEU A 190 -6.08 7.66 16.11
C LEU A 190 -7.04 8.17 17.17
N ILE A 191 -7.43 9.43 17.06
CA ILE A 191 -8.56 10.00 17.80
C ILE A 191 -9.68 10.29 16.81
N PHE A 192 -10.87 9.81 17.11
CA PHE A 192 -12.08 10.11 16.37
C PHE A 192 -12.83 11.22 17.09
N ALA A 193 -13.15 12.29 16.37
CA ALA A 193 -13.84 13.45 16.90
C ALA A 193 -14.98 13.88 16.00
N TYR A 194 -16.01 14.49 16.58
CA TYR A 194 -17.11 15.12 15.88
C TYR A 194 -17.46 16.46 16.54
N GLN A 195 -17.95 17.39 15.77
CA GLN A 195 -18.12 18.78 16.19
C GLN A 195 -19.24 18.97 17.22
N HIS A 196 -20.35 18.27 17.01
CA HIS A 196 -21.56 18.37 17.85
C HIS A 196 -22.21 17.01 18.02
N ALA A 197 -22.82 16.79 19.19
CA ALA A 197 -23.75 15.69 19.35
C ALA A 197 -24.93 15.92 18.40
N GLY A 198 -25.42 14.87 17.77
CA GLY A 198 -26.49 14.97 16.79
C GLY A 198 -27.37 13.74 16.80
N GLN A 199 -28.40 13.75 15.97
CA GLN A 199 -29.28 12.62 15.74
C GLN A 199 -29.26 12.25 14.26
N THR A 200 -29.41 10.96 13.97
CA THR A 200 -29.55 10.51 12.58
C THR A 200 -31.00 10.81 12.13
N VAL A 201 -31.09 11.40 10.95
CA VAL A 201 -32.38 11.76 10.32
C VAL A 201 -32.45 11.10 8.96
N HIS A 202 -33.53 10.33 8.73
CA HIS A 202 -33.88 9.72 7.45
C HIS A 202 -34.56 10.71 6.53
#